data_e94c9156217160dc6653545de32aa643
#
_entry.id   e94c9156217160dc6653545de32aa643
#
_cell.length_a   1.000
_cell.length_b   1.000
_cell.length_c   1.000
_cell.angle_alpha   90.00
_cell.angle_beta   90.00
_cell.angle_gamma   90.00
#
_symmetry.space_group_name_H-M   'P 1'
#
loop_
_entity.id
_entity.type
_entity.pdbx_description
1 polymer ?
#
loop_
_entity_poly.entity_id
_entity_poly.type
_entity_poly.pdbx_seq_one_letter_code
_entity_poly.pdbx_strand_id
1 'polypeptide(L)'
;MAADKSSLEKQLEDYRFALSKVSHEVRNPVTLINSYFQLLEKDHPELKQNELWNDITEEMLFLRRLLDDLSCYNNTFHCQFSATEMSPFLLKLSESVYLLFLDSPISYQISVPENLPTLSVDPLKLNQALTNLLRNSFESAAQSVSFSVVEKQDCLQIDIINDGASISKEQQTEFFKPFVTTKTNGTGLGLPIARGIIEAHHGSIAFLFPEETSDSKNTPDNPDKSGTLLNHMSGSHLRIVLPLC
;
A
#
# COMPACT_ATOMS: atom_id res chain seq x y z
N MET A 1 31.68 17.17 4.64
CA MET A 1 30.23 16.90 4.88
C MET A 1 29.36 17.08 3.64
N ALA A 2 29.32 18.23 2.93
CA ALA A 2 28.48 18.37 1.73
C ALA A 2 28.94 17.52 0.52
N ALA A 3 30.28 17.42 0.29
CA ALA A 3 30.83 16.60 -0.79
C ALA A 3 30.61 15.09 -0.57
N ASP A 4 30.58 14.65 0.68
CA ASP A 4 30.37 13.26 1.06
C ASP A 4 28.90 12.83 0.86
N LYS A 5 27.96 13.73 1.15
CA LYS A 5 26.51 13.52 0.92
C LYS A 5 26.19 13.38 -0.58
N SER A 6 26.76 14.25 -1.42
CA SER A 6 26.60 14.19 -2.89
C SER A 6 27.19 12.90 -3.49
N SER A 7 28.31 12.39 -2.95
CA SER A 7 28.90 11.12 -3.38
C SER A 7 28.01 9.93 -3.02
N LEU A 8 27.42 9.94 -1.82
CA LEU A 8 26.53 8.87 -1.37
C LEU A 8 25.20 8.85 -2.15
N GLU A 9 24.64 10.02 -2.42
CA GLU A 9 23.43 10.17 -3.24
C GLU A 9 23.66 9.61 -4.66
N LYS A 10 24.80 9.95 -5.28
CA LYS A 10 25.16 9.41 -6.61
C LYS A 10 25.34 7.90 -6.61
N GLN A 11 26.02 7.34 -5.60
CA GLN A 11 26.15 5.89 -5.47
C GLN A 11 24.78 5.21 -5.33
N LEU A 12 23.86 5.79 -4.57
CA LEU A 12 22.51 5.27 -4.40
C LEU A 12 21.73 5.29 -5.73
N GLU A 13 21.86 6.34 -6.52
CA GLU A 13 21.27 6.42 -7.87
C GLU A 13 21.84 5.37 -8.80
N ASP A 14 23.17 5.18 -8.81
CA ASP A 14 23.83 4.15 -9.63
C ASP A 14 23.37 2.73 -9.25
N TYR A 15 23.22 2.43 -7.96
CA TYR A 15 22.65 1.15 -7.49
C TYR A 15 21.19 0.97 -7.91
N ARG A 16 20.36 2.00 -7.79
CA ARG A 16 18.94 1.94 -8.23
C ARG A 16 18.85 1.72 -9.72
N PHE A 17 19.66 2.40 -10.50
CA PHE A 17 19.71 2.23 -11.95
C PHE A 17 20.13 0.80 -12.32
N ALA A 18 21.16 0.25 -11.70
CA ALA A 18 21.62 -1.12 -11.93
C ALA A 18 20.50 -2.15 -11.57
N LEU A 19 19.86 -1.98 -10.42
CA LEU A 19 18.74 -2.85 -9.99
C LEU A 19 17.55 -2.76 -10.95
N SER A 20 17.22 -1.56 -11.44
CA SER A 20 16.16 -1.36 -12.43
C SER A 20 16.47 -2.10 -13.72
N LYS A 21 17.70 -1.99 -14.23
CA LYS A 21 18.14 -2.68 -15.45
C LYS A 21 18.07 -4.20 -15.26
N VAL A 22 18.60 -4.74 -14.18
CA VAL A 22 18.52 -6.18 -13.87
C VAL A 22 17.06 -6.65 -13.78
N SER A 23 16.20 -5.89 -13.12
CA SER A 23 14.76 -6.23 -13.02
C SER A 23 14.10 -6.29 -14.41
N HIS A 24 14.44 -5.39 -15.33
CA HIS A 24 13.94 -5.42 -16.70
C HIS A 24 14.48 -6.61 -17.50
N GLU A 25 15.77 -6.92 -17.37
CA GLU A 25 16.40 -8.04 -18.07
C GLU A 25 15.88 -9.40 -17.57
N VAL A 26 15.56 -9.54 -16.29
CA VAL A 26 14.96 -10.76 -15.72
C VAL A 26 13.47 -10.86 -16.05
N ARG A 27 12.75 -9.73 -16.14
CA ARG A 27 11.32 -9.73 -16.49
C ARG A 27 11.07 -10.35 -17.86
N ASN A 28 11.93 -10.10 -18.85
CA ASN A 28 11.75 -10.61 -20.21
C ASN A 28 11.69 -12.16 -20.26
N PRO A 29 12.68 -12.93 -19.78
CA PRO A 29 12.60 -14.39 -19.76
C PRO A 29 11.45 -14.91 -18.88
N VAL A 30 11.14 -14.27 -17.73
CA VAL A 30 10.01 -14.66 -16.89
C VAL A 30 8.68 -14.50 -17.62
N THR A 31 8.49 -13.41 -18.36
CA THR A 31 7.30 -13.20 -19.19
C THR A 31 7.18 -14.27 -20.28
N LEU A 32 8.28 -14.62 -20.90
CA LEU A 32 8.32 -15.67 -21.94
C LEU A 32 7.97 -17.05 -21.36
N ILE A 33 8.56 -17.42 -20.22
CA ILE A 33 8.26 -18.67 -19.51
C ILE A 33 6.76 -18.72 -19.15
N ASN A 34 6.20 -17.63 -18.61
CA ASN A 34 4.78 -17.56 -18.29
C ASN A 34 3.89 -17.75 -19.54
N SER A 35 4.30 -17.19 -20.68
CA SER A 35 3.59 -17.39 -21.95
C SER A 35 3.62 -18.86 -22.38
N TYR A 36 4.73 -19.56 -22.19
CA TYR A 36 4.83 -20.99 -22.47
C TYR A 36 3.92 -21.82 -21.54
N PHE A 37 3.83 -21.46 -20.27
CA PHE A 37 2.91 -22.13 -19.34
C PHE A 37 1.45 -21.96 -19.79
N GLN A 38 1.05 -20.73 -20.20
CA GLN A 38 -0.30 -20.48 -20.71
C GLN A 38 -0.60 -21.29 -21.98
N LEU A 39 0.38 -21.45 -22.88
CA LEU A 39 0.23 -22.29 -24.08
C LEU A 39 0.09 -23.77 -23.71
N LEU A 40 0.92 -24.28 -22.80
CA LEU A 40 0.85 -25.65 -22.31
C LEU A 40 -0.50 -25.94 -21.62
N GLU A 41 -1.01 -25.04 -20.79
CA GLU A 41 -2.32 -25.20 -20.17
C GLU A 41 -3.48 -25.20 -21.19
N LYS A 42 -3.33 -24.43 -22.26
CA LYS A 42 -4.32 -24.41 -23.35
C LYS A 42 -4.34 -25.72 -24.12
N ASP A 43 -3.15 -26.28 -24.43
CA ASP A 43 -3.01 -27.51 -25.21
C ASP A 43 -3.21 -28.78 -24.33
N HIS A 44 -2.98 -28.65 -23.01
CA HIS A 44 -3.08 -29.71 -22.01
C HIS A 44 -3.89 -29.27 -20.78
N PRO A 45 -5.23 -29.13 -20.89
CA PRO A 45 -6.09 -28.66 -19.79
C PRO A 45 -6.02 -29.53 -18.52
N GLU A 46 -5.62 -30.80 -18.68
CA GLU A 46 -5.43 -31.76 -17.57
C GLU A 46 -4.32 -31.32 -16.60
N LEU A 47 -3.38 -30.48 -17.03
CA LEU A 47 -2.31 -29.96 -16.17
C LEU A 47 -2.84 -29.19 -14.97
N LYS A 48 -4.02 -28.55 -15.07
CA LYS A 48 -4.65 -27.84 -13.94
C LYS A 48 -5.04 -28.73 -12.77
N GLN A 49 -5.10 -30.04 -12.98
CA GLN A 49 -5.38 -31.03 -11.95
C GLN A 49 -4.09 -31.57 -11.30
N ASN A 50 -2.93 -31.18 -11.80
CA ASN A 50 -1.63 -31.63 -11.31
C ASN A 50 -1.13 -30.64 -10.22
N GLU A 51 -0.90 -31.13 -9.00
CA GLU A 51 -0.44 -30.31 -7.87
C GLU A 51 0.89 -29.62 -8.18
N LEU A 52 1.88 -30.34 -8.73
CA LEU A 52 3.18 -29.76 -9.08
C LEU A 52 3.08 -28.66 -10.13
N TRP A 53 2.14 -28.78 -11.07
CA TRP A 53 1.87 -27.75 -12.06
C TRP A 53 1.31 -26.48 -11.41
N ASN A 54 0.40 -26.64 -10.47
CA ASN A 54 -0.18 -25.52 -9.71
C ASN A 54 0.89 -24.83 -8.87
N ASP A 55 1.75 -25.59 -8.18
CA ASP A 55 2.87 -25.03 -7.40
C ASP A 55 3.82 -24.22 -8.29
N ILE A 56 4.22 -24.75 -9.45
CA ILE A 56 5.09 -24.04 -10.40
C ILE A 56 4.41 -22.74 -10.90
N THR A 57 3.13 -22.80 -11.18
CA THR A 57 2.36 -21.61 -11.65
C THR A 57 2.27 -20.54 -10.56
N GLU A 58 2.06 -20.94 -9.31
CA GLU A 58 2.04 -20.02 -8.16
C GLU A 58 3.40 -19.35 -7.94
N GLU A 59 4.49 -20.09 -8.00
CA GLU A 59 5.86 -19.57 -7.89
C GLU A 59 6.20 -18.60 -9.03
N MET A 60 5.76 -18.90 -10.25
CA MET A 60 5.92 -17.99 -11.39
C MET A 60 5.13 -16.69 -11.21
N LEU A 61 3.92 -16.75 -10.68
CA LEU A 61 3.13 -15.56 -10.34
C LEU A 61 3.77 -14.75 -9.21
N PHE A 62 4.35 -15.42 -8.22
CA PHE A 62 5.10 -14.76 -7.15
C PHE A 62 6.34 -14.05 -7.69
N LEU A 63 7.16 -14.72 -8.52
CA LEU A 63 8.35 -14.14 -9.12
C LEU A 63 8.02 -12.91 -9.98
N ARG A 64 6.94 -12.96 -10.75
CA ARG A 64 6.47 -11.82 -11.54
C ARG A 64 6.08 -10.65 -10.64
N ARG A 65 5.30 -10.88 -9.58
CA ARG A 65 4.94 -9.84 -8.60
C ARG A 65 6.19 -9.23 -7.95
N LEU A 66 7.16 -10.04 -7.57
CA LEU A 66 8.42 -9.57 -6.98
C LEU A 66 9.19 -8.65 -7.93
N LEU A 67 9.27 -8.99 -9.23
CA LEU A 67 9.92 -8.14 -10.23
C LEU A 67 9.16 -6.83 -10.49
N ASP A 68 7.83 -6.87 -10.48
CA ASP A 68 6.99 -5.68 -10.61
C ASP A 68 7.18 -4.75 -9.41
N ASP A 69 7.11 -5.29 -8.19
CA ASP A 69 7.32 -4.54 -6.95
C ASP A 69 8.74 -3.95 -6.87
N LEU A 70 9.77 -4.72 -7.25
CA LEU A 70 11.15 -4.22 -7.27
C LEU A 70 11.32 -3.06 -8.26
N SER A 71 10.70 -3.15 -9.42
CA SER A 71 10.69 -2.08 -10.41
C SER A 71 9.99 -0.82 -9.87
N CYS A 72 8.85 -1.01 -9.21
CA CYS A 72 8.10 0.07 -8.57
C CYS A 72 8.90 0.73 -7.43
N TYR A 73 9.54 -0.08 -6.58
CA TYR A 73 10.37 0.40 -5.48
C TYR A 73 11.52 1.29 -5.98
N ASN A 74 12.18 0.89 -7.07
CA ASN A 74 13.26 1.67 -7.68
C ASN A 74 12.77 3.00 -8.28
N ASN A 75 11.52 3.09 -8.69
CA ASN A 75 10.93 4.25 -9.36
C ASN A 75 9.99 5.10 -8.48
N THR A 76 9.95 4.87 -7.17
CA THR A 76 9.02 5.57 -6.25
C THR A 76 9.18 7.09 -6.26
N PHE A 77 10.39 7.59 -6.45
CA PHE A 77 10.71 9.02 -6.33
C PHE A 77 10.49 9.85 -7.61
N HIS A 78 10.22 9.23 -8.75
CA HIS A 78 9.94 9.94 -10.00
C HIS A 78 8.44 10.13 -10.19
N CYS A 79 7.88 11.22 -9.64
CA CYS A 79 6.46 11.54 -9.71
C CYS A 79 6.14 12.48 -10.88
N GLN A 80 4.99 12.23 -11.53
CA GLN A 80 4.38 13.12 -12.52
C GLN A 80 3.15 13.79 -11.92
N PHE A 81 3.37 14.94 -11.31
CA PHE A 81 2.33 15.66 -10.60
C PHE A 81 1.29 16.26 -11.55
N SER A 82 0.02 16.13 -11.20
CA SER A 82 -1.12 16.74 -11.88
C SER A 82 -2.20 17.14 -10.89
N ALA A 83 -3.00 18.15 -11.25
CA ALA A 83 -4.16 18.56 -10.46
C ALA A 83 -5.18 17.42 -10.44
N THR A 84 -5.49 16.88 -9.26
CA THR A 84 -6.37 15.74 -9.07
C THR A 84 -7.46 16.07 -8.06
N GLU A 85 -8.72 15.90 -8.43
CA GLU A 85 -9.86 16.00 -7.54
C GLU A 85 -9.87 14.82 -6.58
N MET A 86 -9.64 15.07 -5.28
CA MET A 86 -9.38 14.01 -4.31
C MET A 86 -10.62 13.19 -3.96
N SER A 87 -11.83 13.77 -3.92
CA SER A 87 -13.04 13.01 -3.58
C SER A 87 -13.34 11.88 -4.58
N PRO A 88 -13.49 12.13 -5.89
CA PRO A 88 -13.77 11.06 -6.85
C PRO A 88 -12.59 10.11 -7.00
N PHE A 89 -11.35 10.61 -6.87
CA PHE A 89 -10.16 9.77 -6.94
C PHE A 89 -10.12 8.73 -5.81
N LEU A 90 -10.28 9.16 -4.55
CA LEU A 90 -10.20 8.28 -3.38
C LEU A 90 -11.40 7.34 -3.29
N LEU A 91 -12.59 7.80 -3.66
CA LEU A 91 -13.79 6.96 -3.69
C LEU A 91 -13.63 5.83 -4.71
N LYS A 92 -13.28 6.16 -5.96
CA LYS A 92 -13.07 5.17 -7.03
C LYS A 92 -11.97 4.16 -6.68
N LEU A 93 -10.87 4.62 -6.06
CA LEU A 93 -9.78 3.76 -5.62
C LEU A 93 -10.27 2.78 -4.56
N SER A 94 -10.95 3.26 -3.52
CA SER A 94 -11.41 2.43 -2.41
C SER A 94 -12.44 1.38 -2.86
N GLU A 95 -13.35 1.75 -3.75
CA GLU A 95 -14.31 0.83 -4.38
C GLU A 95 -13.60 -0.23 -5.25
N SER A 96 -12.62 0.18 -6.05
CA SER A 96 -11.86 -0.74 -6.92
C SER A 96 -11.10 -1.79 -6.11
N VAL A 97 -10.55 -1.43 -4.96
CA VAL A 97 -9.90 -2.39 -4.07
C VAL A 97 -10.92 -3.32 -3.43
N TYR A 98 -12.05 -2.80 -2.98
CA TYR A 98 -13.11 -3.62 -2.40
C TYR A 98 -13.63 -4.69 -3.35
N LEU A 99 -13.74 -4.40 -4.65
CA LEU A 99 -14.14 -5.38 -5.66
C LEU A 99 -13.24 -6.64 -5.70
N LEU A 100 -11.98 -6.52 -5.29
CA LEU A 100 -11.06 -7.67 -5.20
C LEU A 100 -11.35 -8.59 -3.99
N PHE A 101 -12.16 -8.12 -3.04
CA PHE A 101 -12.47 -8.80 -1.78
C PHE A 101 -13.97 -9.05 -1.58
N LEU A 102 -14.78 -9.00 -2.67
CA LEU A 102 -16.24 -9.20 -2.60
C LEU A 102 -16.63 -10.56 -2.03
N ASP A 103 -15.83 -11.59 -2.29
CA ASP A 103 -16.07 -12.95 -1.79
C ASP A 103 -15.53 -13.16 -0.36
N SER A 104 -14.89 -12.14 0.20
CA SER A 104 -14.38 -12.17 1.58
C SER A 104 -15.48 -11.80 2.57
N PRO A 105 -15.55 -12.45 3.75
CA PRO A 105 -16.52 -12.08 4.80
C PRO A 105 -16.19 -10.76 5.51
N ILE A 106 -15.18 -10.03 5.06
CA ILE A 106 -14.71 -8.80 5.69
C ILE A 106 -15.66 -7.64 5.37
N SER A 107 -16.19 -6.98 6.39
CA SER A 107 -16.98 -5.76 6.24
C SER A 107 -16.09 -4.59 5.89
N TYR A 108 -16.53 -3.73 4.96
CA TYR A 108 -15.79 -2.55 4.55
C TYR A 108 -16.60 -1.28 4.78
N GLN A 109 -16.00 -0.31 5.47
CA GLN A 109 -16.59 1.00 5.72
C GLN A 109 -15.76 2.07 5.01
N ILE A 110 -16.43 2.88 4.18
CA ILE A 110 -15.82 3.98 3.43
C ILE A 110 -16.43 5.28 3.89
N SER A 111 -15.58 6.25 4.24
CA SER A 111 -15.97 7.62 4.61
C SER A 111 -15.07 8.62 3.89
N VAL A 112 -15.49 9.05 2.70
CA VAL A 112 -14.80 10.06 1.88
C VAL A 112 -15.73 11.25 1.69
N PRO A 113 -15.39 12.46 2.16
CA PRO A 113 -16.18 13.67 1.95
C PRO A 113 -16.33 14.00 0.46
N GLU A 114 -17.50 14.54 0.06
CA GLU A 114 -17.79 14.89 -1.34
C GLU A 114 -16.96 16.09 -1.85
N ASN A 115 -16.54 16.98 -0.95
CA ASN A 115 -15.92 18.28 -1.28
C ASN A 115 -14.48 18.37 -0.76
N LEU A 116 -13.65 17.36 -1.06
CA LEU A 116 -12.21 17.45 -0.77
C LEU A 116 -11.50 18.38 -1.79
N PRO A 117 -10.39 19.01 -1.39
CA PRO A 117 -9.64 19.89 -2.28
C PRO A 117 -9.02 19.13 -3.46
N THR A 118 -8.73 19.86 -4.53
CA THR A 118 -7.86 19.40 -5.61
C THR A 118 -6.41 19.50 -5.16
N LEU A 119 -5.66 18.41 -5.24
CA LEU A 119 -4.24 18.37 -4.89
C LEU A 119 -3.36 18.15 -6.12
N SER A 120 -2.15 18.68 -6.06
CA SER A 120 -1.10 18.34 -7.03
C SER A 120 -0.45 17.03 -6.60
N VAL A 121 -0.83 15.92 -7.25
CA VAL A 121 -0.33 14.57 -6.94
C VAL A 121 0.00 13.82 -8.23
N ASP A 122 0.77 12.75 -8.13
CA ASP A 122 0.84 11.73 -9.19
C ASP A 122 -0.26 10.69 -8.93
N PRO A 123 -1.36 10.71 -9.70
CA PRO A 123 -2.52 9.87 -9.41
C PRO A 123 -2.23 8.37 -9.60
N LEU A 124 -1.32 8.00 -10.50
CA LEU A 124 -0.96 6.60 -10.73
C LEU A 124 -0.16 6.05 -9.54
N LYS A 125 0.82 6.78 -9.07
CA LYS A 125 1.63 6.38 -7.91
C LYS A 125 0.83 6.43 -6.61
N LEU A 126 0.04 7.48 -6.40
CA LEU A 126 -0.80 7.57 -5.21
C LEU A 126 -1.84 6.44 -5.18
N ASN A 127 -2.44 6.10 -6.33
CA ASN A 127 -3.30 4.92 -6.46
C ASN A 127 -2.56 3.63 -6.08
N GLN A 128 -1.34 3.44 -6.56
CA GLN A 128 -0.51 2.28 -6.23
C GLN A 128 -0.22 2.20 -4.72
N ALA A 129 0.19 3.31 -4.10
CA ALA A 129 0.48 3.36 -2.68
C ALA A 129 -0.75 2.98 -1.84
N LEU A 130 -1.88 3.63 -2.07
CA LEU A 130 -3.10 3.41 -1.31
C LEU A 130 -3.69 2.00 -1.57
N THR A 131 -3.60 1.48 -2.79
CA THR A 131 -3.98 0.11 -3.13
C THR A 131 -3.16 -0.90 -2.34
N ASN A 132 -1.83 -0.72 -2.25
CA ASN A 132 -0.97 -1.60 -1.46
C ASN A 132 -1.35 -1.59 0.02
N LEU A 133 -1.66 -0.41 0.58
CA LEU A 133 -2.04 -0.27 1.99
C LEU A 133 -3.40 -0.89 2.29
N LEU A 134 -4.41 -0.63 1.44
CA LEU A 134 -5.75 -1.20 1.59
C LEU A 134 -5.72 -2.73 1.44
N ARG A 135 -5.04 -3.26 0.42
CA ARG A 135 -4.88 -4.71 0.27
C ARG A 135 -4.22 -5.34 1.49
N ASN A 136 -3.16 -4.75 2.01
CA ASN A 136 -2.53 -5.24 3.24
C ASN A 136 -3.49 -5.24 4.42
N SER A 137 -4.35 -4.24 4.54
CA SER A 137 -5.36 -4.16 5.59
C SER A 137 -6.43 -5.22 5.44
N PHE A 138 -6.95 -5.47 4.23
CA PHE A 138 -7.90 -6.57 3.96
C PHE A 138 -7.29 -7.94 4.23
N GLU A 139 -6.06 -8.18 3.76
CA GLU A 139 -5.37 -9.47 3.96
C GLU A 139 -5.01 -9.74 5.43
N SER A 140 -5.00 -8.72 6.28
CA SER A 140 -4.65 -8.81 7.70
C SER A 140 -5.87 -8.68 8.62
N ALA A 141 -7.03 -8.26 8.10
CA ALA A 141 -8.26 -8.07 8.86
C ALA A 141 -8.85 -9.40 9.33
N ALA A 142 -9.49 -9.38 10.51
CA ALA A 142 -10.26 -10.50 11.01
C ALA A 142 -11.71 -10.44 10.53
N GLN A 143 -12.36 -9.27 10.60
CA GLN A 143 -13.77 -9.06 10.27
C GLN A 143 -14.05 -7.72 9.56
N SER A 144 -13.20 -6.70 9.75
CA SER A 144 -13.50 -5.35 9.30
C SER A 144 -12.29 -4.55 8.84
N VAL A 145 -12.52 -3.73 7.80
CA VAL A 145 -11.60 -2.67 7.35
C VAL A 145 -12.37 -1.37 7.24
N SER A 146 -11.79 -0.27 7.67
CA SER A 146 -12.32 1.07 7.44
C SER A 146 -11.33 1.94 6.70
N PHE A 147 -11.84 2.74 5.77
CA PHE A 147 -11.11 3.75 5.02
C PHE A 147 -11.81 5.08 5.22
N SER A 148 -11.14 6.02 5.87
CA SER A 148 -11.71 7.33 6.15
C SER A 148 -10.76 8.45 5.78
N VAL A 149 -11.33 9.56 5.31
CA VAL A 149 -10.59 10.73 4.86
C VAL A 149 -11.13 11.96 5.56
N VAL A 150 -10.24 12.79 6.08
CA VAL A 150 -10.58 14.04 6.76
C VAL A 150 -9.67 15.15 6.26
N GLU A 151 -10.27 16.25 5.81
CA GLU A 151 -9.55 17.48 5.55
C GLU A 151 -9.24 18.19 6.87
N LYS A 152 -7.99 18.56 7.04
CA LYS A 152 -7.48 19.39 8.13
C LYS A 152 -7.03 20.73 7.54
N GLN A 153 -6.67 21.68 8.41
CA GLN A 153 -6.32 23.03 7.99
C GLN A 153 -5.23 23.07 6.89
N ASP A 154 -4.19 22.23 7.03
CA ASP A 154 -3.01 22.24 6.15
C ASP A 154 -2.74 20.90 5.45
N CYS A 155 -3.61 19.90 5.65
CA CYS A 155 -3.37 18.56 5.10
C CYS A 155 -4.66 17.76 4.89
N LEU A 156 -4.55 16.76 4.02
CA LEU A 156 -5.52 15.69 3.88
C LEU A 156 -5.03 14.49 4.68
N GLN A 157 -5.83 14.06 5.66
CA GLN A 157 -5.55 12.89 6.49
C GLN A 157 -6.36 11.71 5.98
N ILE A 158 -5.70 10.59 5.73
CA ILE A 158 -6.32 9.33 5.31
C ILE A 158 -6.00 8.28 6.37
N ASP A 159 -7.02 7.69 6.95
CA ASP A 159 -6.90 6.63 7.94
C ASP A 159 -7.39 5.30 7.38
N ILE A 160 -6.59 4.26 7.52
CA ILE A 160 -6.92 2.87 7.18
C ILE A 160 -6.81 2.05 8.45
N ILE A 161 -7.92 1.46 8.87
CA ILE A 161 -8.00 0.69 10.12
C ILE A 161 -8.51 -0.70 9.79
N ASN A 162 -7.89 -1.72 10.38
CA ASN A 162 -8.38 -3.09 10.38
C ASN A 162 -8.35 -3.67 11.80
N ASP A 163 -9.14 -4.69 12.03
CA ASP A 163 -9.30 -5.39 13.32
C ASP A 163 -8.47 -6.68 13.43
N GLY A 164 -7.44 -6.82 12.61
CA GLY A 164 -6.54 -7.97 12.64
C GLY A 164 -5.57 -7.95 13.82
N ALA A 165 -4.40 -8.58 13.64
CA ALA A 165 -3.37 -8.58 14.66
C ALA A 165 -2.82 -7.18 14.92
N SER A 166 -2.65 -6.82 16.18
CA SER A 166 -2.01 -5.55 16.56
C SER A 166 -0.52 -5.58 16.24
N ILE A 167 0.00 -4.42 15.85
CA ILE A 167 1.40 -4.21 15.49
C ILE A 167 2.11 -3.56 16.67
N SER A 168 3.26 -4.12 17.13
CA SER A 168 4.05 -3.50 18.20
C SER A 168 4.87 -2.30 17.66
N LYS A 169 5.31 -1.41 18.57
CA LYS A 169 6.15 -0.26 18.21
C LYS A 169 7.47 -0.67 17.53
N GLU A 170 8.05 -1.78 17.93
CA GLU A 170 9.25 -2.35 17.34
C GLU A 170 8.99 -2.85 15.92
N GLN A 171 7.88 -3.54 15.70
CA GLN A 171 7.48 -4.06 14.40
C GLN A 171 7.17 -2.96 13.39
N GLN A 172 6.67 -1.80 13.84
CA GLN A 172 6.36 -0.67 12.97
C GLN A 172 7.55 -0.25 12.10
N THR A 173 8.71 -0.09 12.71
CA THR A 173 9.93 0.32 12.00
C THR A 173 10.41 -0.78 11.04
N GLU A 174 10.26 -2.04 11.43
CA GLU A 174 10.66 -3.19 10.63
C GLU A 174 9.77 -3.35 9.39
N PHE A 175 8.46 -3.17 9.50
CA PHE A 175 7.52 -3.37 8.38
C PHE A 175 7.70 -2.39 7.21
N PHE A 176 8.32 -1.25 7.45
CA PHE A 176 8.70 -0.33 6.38
C PHE A 176 10.09 -0.61 5.77
N LYS A 177 10.81 -1.63 6.26
CA LYS A 177 12.05 -2.08 5.61
C LYS A 177 11.74 -2.98 4.41
N PRO A 178 12.52 -2.87 3.31
CA PRO A 178 12.35 -3.75 2.15
C PRO A 178 12.52 -5.22 2.52
N PHE A 179 11.73 -6.08 1.87
CA PHE A 179 11.75 -7.54 1.99
C PHE A 179 11.34 -8.09 3.37
N VAL A 180 10.82 -7.26 4.26
CA VAL A 180 10.26 -7.71 5.54
C VAL A 180 8.78 -8.06 5.34
N THR A 181 8.43 -9.32 5.60
CA THR A 181 7.06 -9.82 5.50
C THR A 181 6.82 -10.99 6.45
N THR A 182 5.61 -11.10 6.93
CA THR A 182 5.12 -12.27 7.69
C THR A 182 4.25 -13.18 6.84
N LYS A 183 3.99 -12.81 5.58
CA LYS A 183 3.12 -13.54 4.64
C LYS A 183 3.96 -14.49 3.79
N THR A 184 3.51 -15.74 3.63
CA THR A 184 4.21 -16.77 2.84
C THR A 184 4.49 -16.33 1.39
N ASN A 185 3.51 -15.68 0.73
CA ASN A 185 3.63 -15.20 -0.64
C ASN A 185 3.74 -13.66 -0.72
N GLY A 186 4.24 -13.01 0.33
CA GLY A 186 4.45 -11.58 0.39
C GLY A 186 5.85 -11.18 -0.11
N THR A 187 5.95 -10.15 -0.94
CA THR A 187 7.24 -9.63 -1.43
C THR A 187 7.98 -8.80 -0.38
N GLY A 188 7.28 -8.32 0.65
CA GLY A 188 7.81 -7.38 1.65
C GLY A 188 8.15 -6.00 1.08
N LEU A 189 7.67 -5.66 -0.13
CA LEU A 189 7.93 -4.38 -0.79
C LEU A 189 6.73 -3.42 -0.77
N GLY A 190 5.53 -3.90 -0.52
CA GLY A 190 4.31 -3.08 -0.59
C GLY A 190 4.32 -1.87 0.34
N LEU A 191 4.65 -2.04 1.63
CA LEU A 191 4.75 -0.94 2.60
C LEU A 191 5.93 0.01 2.30
N PRO A 192 7.16 -0.47 2.01
CA PRO A 192 8.25 0.38 1.53
C PRO A 192 7.91 1.22 0.28
N ILE A 193 7.23 0.63 -0.71
CA ILE A 193 6.77 1.33 -1.92
C ILE A 193 5.77 2.42 -1.54
N ALA A 194 4.75 2.09 -0.74
CA ALA A 194 3.75 3.05 -0.31
C ALA A 194 4.38 4.22 0.44
N ARG A 195 5.30 3.94 1.37
CA ARG A 195 6.04 4.96 2.11
C ARG A 195 6.84 5.87 1.18
N GLY A 196 7.63 5.30 0.26
CA GLY A 196 8.44 6.08 -0.68
C GLY A 196 7.59 6.98 -1.59
N ILE A 197 6.43 6.49 -2.04
CA ILE A 197 5.48 7.30 -2.82
C ILE A 197 4.90 8.44 -1.99
N ILE A 198 4.43 8.17 -0.77
CA ILE A 198 3.86 9.19 0.12
C ILE A 198 4.91 10.25 0.47
N GLU A 199 6.15 9.85 0.77
CA GLU A 199 7.27 10.77 1.02
C GLU A 199 7.61 11.61 -0.24
N ALA A 200 7.53 11.03 -1.45
CA ALA A 200 7.70 11.75 -2.71
C ALA A 200 6.58 12.80 -2.97
N HIS A 201 5.41 12.61 -2.36
CA HIS A 201 4.31 13.59 -2.32
C HIS A 201 4.40 14.56 -1.14
N HIS A 202 5.56 14.66 -0.48
CA HIS A 202 5.80 15.48 0.71
C HIS A 202 4.90 15.12 1.91
N GLY A 203 4.30 13.93 1.87
CA GLY A 203 3.44 13.40 2.91
C GLY A 203 4.19 12.57 3.94
N SER A 204 3.45 12.04 4.89
CA SER A 204 3.96 11.10 5.89
C SER A 204 3.00 9.92 6.07
N ILE A 205 3.54 8.79 6.53
CA ILE A 205 2.80 7.57 6.82
C ILE A 205 3.31 6.96 8.12
N ALA A 206 2.39 6.59 9.02
CA ALA A 206 2.73 5.96 10.29
C ALA A 206 1.60 5.04 10.79
N PHE A 207 1.97 4.01 11.56
CA PHE A 207 1.02 3.29 12.38
C PHE A 207 0.74 4.09 13.66
N LEU A 208 -0.53 4.19 14.04
CA LEU A 208 -0.95 4.82 15.27
C LEU A 208 -1.23 3.78 16.36
N PHE A 209 -0.95 4.16 17.59
CA PHE A 209 -1.21 3.35 18.77
C PHE A 209 -2.33 3.98 19.61
N PRO A 210 -3.08 3.20 20.40
CA PRO A 210 -4.21 3.71 21.19
C PRO A 210 -3.87 4.90 22.11
N GLU A 211 -2.63 5.02 22.54
CA GLU A 211 -2.16 6.12 23.39
C GLU A 211 -2.02 7.46 22.63
N GLU A 212 -1.90 7.43 21.32
CA GLU A 212 -1.66 8.63 20.49
C GLU A 212 -2.96 9.22 19.91
N THR A 213 -4.09 8.56 20.14
CA THR A 213 -5.41 9.02 19.68
C THR A 213 -6.09 9.99 20.66
N SER A 214 -5.45 10.37 21.78
CA SER A 214 -6.03 11.19 22.84
C SER A 214 -5.90 12.71 22.68
N ASP A 215 -5.79 13.23 21.45
CA ASP A 215 -5.84 14.69 21.19
C ASP A 215 -7.26 15.26 21.21
N SER A 216 -8.02 14.99 22.29
CA SER A 216 -9.24 15.76 22.57
C SER A 216 -9.43 15.95 24.08
N LYS A 217 -8.54 16.76 24.67
CA LYS A 217 -8.90 17.50 25.89
C LYS A 217 -9.37 18.88 25.45
N ASN A 218 -10.68 19.04 25.34
CA ASN A 218 -11.49 20.24 25.63
C ASN A 218 -12.67 20.36 24.65
N THR A 219 -13.78 19.69 24.96
CA THR A 219 -15.12 20.29 24.76
C THR A 219 -16.06 19.65 25.78
N PRO A 220 -16.82 20.46 26.56
CA PRO A 220 -17.82 19.93 27.47
C PRO A 220 -19.13 19.64 26.69
N ASP A 221 -19.77 18.54 27.08
CA ASP A 221 -21.17 18.19 26.87
C ASP A 221 -21.78 18.33 25.46
N ASN A 222 -21.72 17.24 24.70
CA ASN A 222 -22.87 16.84 23.89
C ASN A 222 -22.90 15.29 23.76
N PRO A 223 -23.97 14.60 24.18
CA PRO A 223 -24.05 13.15 24.12
C PRO A 223 -24.63 12.70 22.78
N ASP A 224 -23.87 12.80 21.68
CA ASP A 224 -24.23 12.16 20.43
C ASP A 224 -23.29 11.04 20.08
N LYS A 225 -23.90 9.89 19.88
CA LYS A 225 -23.38 8.52 19.86
C LYS A 225 -22.58 8.17 18.59
N SER A 226 -21.45 8.79 18.34
CA SER A 226 -20.50 8.36 17.29
C SER A 226 -19.06 8.14 17.78
N GLY A 227 -18.80 8.31 19.07
CA GLY A 227 -17.46 8.21 19.67
C GLY A 227 -17.09 6.85 20.29
N THR A 228 -17.90 5.81 20.17
CA THR A 228 -17.78 4.60 21.03
C THR A 228 -17.04 3.42 20.39
N LEU A 229 -16.46 3.54 19.18
CA LEU A 229 -15.83 2.40 18.48
C LEU A 229 -14.31 2.29 18.67
N LEU A 230 -13.63 3.24 19.31
CA LEU A 230 -12.16 3.28 19.34
C LEU A 230 -11.50 2.65 20.59
N ASN A 231 -12.25 2.23 21.59
CA ASN A 231 -11.67 1.86 22.90
C ASN A 231 -11.27 0.39 23.10
N HIS A 232 -11.47 -0.52 22.13
CA HIS A 232 -11.07 -1.93 22.24
C HIS A 232 -10.67 -2.59 20.91
N MET A 233 -10.08 -1.88 19.98
CA MET A 233 -9.67 -2.52 18.72
C MET A 233 -8.26 -3.12 18.86
N SER A 234 -8.20 -4.44 19.03
CA SER A 234 -7.06 -5.21 18.54
C SER A 234 -7.01 -4.99 17.03
N GLY A 235 -5.90 -4.54 16.47
CA GLY A 235 -5.82 -4.29 15.05
C GLY A 235 -4.72 -3.29 14.72
N SER A 236 -4.66 -2.85 13.47
CA SER A 236 -3.73 -1.83 13.03
C SER A 236 -4.45 -0.58 12.55
N HIS A 237 -3.92 0.57 12.90
CA HIS A 237 -4.37 1.88 12.44
C HIS A 237 -3.21 2.55 11.70
N LEU A 238 -3.35 2.69 10.40
CA LEU A 238 -2.39 3.34 9.54
C LEU A 238 -2.90 4.71 9.13
N ARG A 239 -2.11 5.74 9.37
CA ARG A 239 -2.41 7.12 8.99
C ARG A 239 -1.47 7.62 7.92
N ILE A 240 -2.05 8.21 6.87
CA ILE A 240 -1.36 8.93 5.81
C ILE A 240 -1.74 10.41 5.91
N VAL A 241 -0.75 11.27 5.77
CA VAL A 241 -0.95 12.73 5.76
C VAL A 241 -0.36 13.28 4.47
N LEU A 242 -1.17 13.95 3.66
CA LEU A 242 -0.74 14.64 2.44
C LEU A 242 -0.92 16.15 2.64
N PRO A 243 0.09 16.98 2.34
CA PRO A 243 -0.06 18.44 2.45
C PRO A 243 -1.05 18.97 1.41
N LEU A 244 -1.74 20.08 1.72
CA LEU A 244 -2.67 20.76 0.80
C LEU A 244 -1.95 21.72 -0.17
N CYS A 245 -0.63 21.87 -0.08
CA CYS A 245 0.15 22.80 -0.89
C CYS A 245 0.68 22.16 -2.16
#